data_2815355ea24b6be342e6176ed8e23d8a
#
_entry.id   2815355ea24b6be342e6176ed8e23d8a
#
_cell.length_a   1.000
_cell.length_b   1.000
_cell.length_c   1.000
_cell.angle_alpha   90.00
_cell.angle_beta   90.00
_cell.angle_gamma   90.00
#
_symmetry.space_group_name_H-M   'P 1'
#
loop_
_entity.id
_entity.type
_entity.pdbx_description
1 polymer ?
#
loop_
_entity_poly.entity_id
_entity_poly.type
_entity_poly.pdbx_seq_one_letter_code
_entity_poly.pdbx_strand_id
1 'polypeptide(L)'
;MGAGANRMNVYVVAKASQGLANYLGIVGSVVIGYDSRHKSCEFAKTAEKVFAANGLNVFIWPKVIPVPLVSYSVRQLNASAGVMITASQNPSKYNGYKVYGSDGCQITTKASAAILEKINELNPFADVYTMEFNKGVRHGKIKYVDESILTSFIEEIKTQSVLYGDVIDRDIKIVYTSLNGTGFEPVIRALAESSFTNIMVVEEQKAPDGNFPSCPYPNPEVGEVMELGLQYCIESNADLLIATDPDCDRCGIAVRSVSGYDLLSGNEVGLLLLEYICSQRLIHSCMPASPVCVKTIVTTDLAEKIAGHYGVEMINVLTGFKFIGEVIGKLDEEGWKSDFIFGFEESYGYLAGTHVRDKDGVSASLMICEMGLFIKKEEEHC
;
A
#
# COMPACT_ATOMS: atom_id res chain seq x y z
N MET A 1 -18.65 -5.83 -3.10
CA MET A 1 -17.59 -6.80 -3.42
C MET A 1 -18.25 -8.13 -3.77
N GLY A 2 -17.65 -8.98 -4.59
CA GLY A 2 -18.16 -10.26 -5.02
C GLY A 2 -18.88 -10.22 -6.37
N ALA A 3 -19.06 -11.40 -6.99
CA ALA A 3 -19.72 -11.55 -8.28
C ALA A 3 -21.25 -11.39 -8.18
N GLY A 4 -21.89 -10.92 -9.26
CA GLY A 4 -23.36 -10.82 -9.36
C GLY A 4 -23.81 -9.57 -10.12
N ALA A 5 -25.07 -9.57 -10.54
CA ALA A 5 -25.67 -8.52 -11.39
C ALA A 5 -25.59 -7.12 -10.74
N ASN A 6 -25.72 -7.04 -9.41
CA ASN A 6 -25.67 -5.79 -8.66
C ASN A 6 -24.35 -5.65 -7.85
N ARG A 7 -23.29 -6.35 -8.25
CA ARG A 7 -21.99 -6.36 -7.59
C ARG A 7 -20.89 -6.03 -8.61
N MET A 8 -19.67 -6.50 -8.39
CA MET A 8 -18.57 -6.24 -9.33
C MET A 8 -18.77 -6.95 -10.67
N ASN A 9 -18.99 -6.16 -11.70
CA ASN A 9 -19.05 -6.56 -13.11
C ASN A 9 -18.76 -5.33 -13.99
N VAL A 10 -18.58 -5.52 -15.29
CA VAL A 10 -18.22 -4.43 -16.22
C VAL A 10 -19.23 -3.28 -16.25
N TYR A 11 -20.52 -3.56 -16.09
CA TYR A 11 -21.56 -2.51 -16.08
C TYR A 11 -21.53 -1.66 -14.83
N VAL A 12 -21.34 -2.28 -13.68
CA VAL A 12 -21.22 -1.58 -12.38
C VAL A 12 -19.95 -0.77 -12.33
N VAL A 13 -18.81 -1.32 -12.79
CA VAL A 13 -17.54 -0.59 -12.90
C VAL A 13 -17.67 0.59 -13.86
N ALA A 14 -18.28 0.39 -15.03
CA ALA A 14 -18.52 1.45 -16.00
C ALA A 14 -19.40 2.57 -15.43
N LYS A 15 -20.49 2.20 -14.72
CA LYS A 15 -21.37 3.16 -14.04
C LYS A 15 -20.65 3.93 -12.94
N ALA A 16 -19.85 3.26 -12.12
CA ALA A 16 -19.05 3.89 -11.07
C ALA A 16 -18.03 4.87 -11.66
N SER A 17 -17.35 4.47 -12.74
CA SER A 17 -16.39 5.32 -13.45
C SER A 17 -17.06 6.52 -14.11
N GLN A 18 -18.28 6.36 -14.65
CA GLN A 18 -19.07 7.48 -15.21
C GLN A 18 -19.48 8.46 -14.12
N GLY A 19 -19.94 7.97 -12.95
CA GLY A 19 -20.28 8.84 -11.82
C GLY A 19 -19.07 9.60 -11.28
N LEU A 20 -17.91 8.96 -11.21
CA LEU A 20 -16.65 9.62 -10.84
C LEU A 20 -16.25 10.66 -11.91
N ALA A 21 -16.37 10.35 -13.21
CA ALA A 21 -16.11 11.30 -14.29
C ALA A 21 -17.03 12.53 -14.20
N ASN A 22 -18.32 12.33 -13.94
CA ASN A 22 -19.28 13.42 -13.74
C ASN A 22 -18.95 14.31 -12.53
N TYR A 23 -18.39 13.71 -11.47
CA TYR A 23 -17.93 14.44 -10.29
C TYR A 23 -16.67 15.27 -10.58
N LEU A 24 -15.70 14.70 -11.33
CA LEU A 24 -14.44 15.37 -11.68
C LEU A 24 -14.61 16.46 -12.74
N GLY A 25 -15.62 16.35 -13.60
CA GLY A 25 -15.81 17.23 -14.75
C GLY A 25 -14.99 16.79 -15.97
N ILE A 26 -14.93 17.68 -16.97
CA ILE A 26 -14.35 17.37 -18.30
C ILE A 26 -12.84 17.67 -18.41
N VAL A 27 -12.25 18.27 -17.39
CA VAL A 27 -10.83 18.67 -17.37
C VAL A 27 -10.15 17.96 -16.22
N GLY A 28 -9.07 17.26 -16.54
CA GLY A 28 -8.25 16.57 -15.54
C GLY A 28 -7.70 15.24 -16.04
N SER A 29 -7.17 14.48 -15.10
CA SER A 29 -6.59 13.16 -15.38
C SER A 29 -6.91 12.16 -14.28
N VAL A 30 -6.88 10.87 -14.62
CA VAL A 30 -7.12 9.76 -13.71
C VAL A 30 -6.00 8.73 -13.86
N VAL A 31 -5.39 8.33 -12.74
CA VAL A 31 -4.47 7.19 -12.68
C VAL A 31 -5.26 5.91 -12.41
N ILE A 32 -4.96 4.82 -13.11
CA ILE A 32 -5.61 3.52 -12.89
C ILE A 32 -4.56 2.46 -12.62
N GLY A 33 -4.70 1.79 -11.48
CA GLY A 33 -3.96 0.59 -11.09
C GLY A 33 -4.90 -0.60 -10.87
N TYR A 34 -4.33 -1.80 -10.85
CA TYR A 34 -5.07 -3.03 -10.59
C TYR A 34 -4.14 -4.12 -10.03
N ASP A 35 -4.74 -5.03 -9.27
CA ASP A 35 -4.05 -6.17 -8.65
C ASP A 35 -4.12 -7.45 -9.51
N SER A 36 -3.64 -8.58 -8.93
CA SER A 36 -3.61 -9.90 -9.58
C SER A 36 -4.97 -10.58 -9.71
N ARG A 37 -6.03 -10.07 -9.06
CA ARG A 37 -7.34 -10.73 -8.96
C ARG A 37 -8.00 -10.91 -10.31
N HIS A 38 -8.83 -11.97 -10.39
CA HIS A 38 -9.66 -12.20 -11.56
C HIS A 38 -10.42 -10.96 -11.98
N LYS A 39 -10.34 -10.62 -13.26
CA LYS A 39 -11.00 -9.48 -13.90
C LYS A 39 -10.49 -8.09 -13.50
N SER A 40 -9.49 -7.96 -12.62
CA SER A 40 -8.96 -6.64 -12.27
C SER A 40 -8.47 -5.86 -13.49
N CYS A 41 -7.72 -6.50 -14.38
CA CYS A 41 -7.29 -5.89 -15.65
C CYS A 41 -8.49 -5.53 -16.56
N GLU A 42 -9.51 -6.40 -16.66
CA GLU A 42 -10.73 -6.14 -17.44
C GLU A 42 -11.51 -4.93 -16.91
N PHE A 43 -11.63 -4.83 -15.58
CA PHE A 43 -12.30 -3.71 -14.92
C PHE A 43 -11.51 -2.41 -15.05
N ALA A 44 -10.18 -2.46 -14.93
CA ALA A 44 -9.31 -1.30 -15.18
C ALA A 44 -9.47 -0.79 -16.62
N LYS A 45 -9.47 -1.68 -17.61
CA LYS A 45 -9.75 -1.36 -19.02
C LYS A 45 -11.16 -0.85 -19.26
N THR A 46 -12.13 -1.27 -18.47
CA THR A 46 -13.49 -0.73 -18.53
C THR A 46 -13.52 0.71 -18.02
N ALA A 47 -12.89 0.98 -16.89
CA ALA A 47 -12.80 2.31 -16.30
C ALA A 47 -12.08 3.32 -17.23
N GLU A 48 -10.94 2.91 -17.83
CA GLU A 48 -10.18 3.78 -18.75
C GLU A 48 -10.99 4.24 -19.94
N LYS A 49 -11.80 3.34 -20.55
CA LYS A 49 -12.67 3.65 -21.69
C LYS A 49 -13.73 4.69 -21.33
N VAL A 50 -14.27 4.60 -20.12
CA VAL A 50 -15.27 5.55 -19.62
C VAL A 50 -14.64 6.91 -19.36
N PHE A 51 -13.53 6.99 -18.64
CA PHE A 51 -12.87 8.27 -18.36
C PHE A 51 -12.43 8.97 -19.64
N ALA A 52 -11.83 8.24 -20.58
CA ALA A 52 -11.41 8.79 -21.86
C ALA A 52 -12.58 9.32 -22.69
N ALA A 53 -13.74 8.64 -22.68
CA ALA A 53 -14.96 9.10 -23.37
C ALA A 53 -15.52 10.39 -22.78
N ASN A 54 -15.32 10.61 -21.47
CA ASN A 54 -15.74 11.83 -20.78
C ASN A 54 -14.71 12.97 -20.84
N GLY A 55 -13.69 12.87 -21.69
CA GLY A 55 -12.72 13.93 -21.94
C GLY A 55 -11.52 13.96 -21.03
N LEU A 56 -11.49 13.11 -19.98
CA LEU A 56 -10.37 13.02 -19.05
C LEU A 56 -9.14 12.37 -19.70
N ASN A 57 -7.94 12.76 -19.29
CA ASN A 57 -6.72 12.02 -19.61
C ASN A 57 -6.59 10.83 -18.67
N VAL A 58 -6.16 9.70 -19.19
CA VAL A 58 -6.04 8.46 -18.41
C VAL A 58 -4.60 7.98 -18.43
N PHE A 59 -4.05 7.75 -17.24
CA PHE A 59 -2.77 7.10 -17.05
C PHE A 59 -3.03 5.71 -16.45
N ILE A 60 -2.86 4.65 -17.25
CA ILE A 60 -3.08 3.28 -16.80
C ILE A 60 -1.76 2.53 -16.66
N TRP A 61 -1.61 1.79 -15.58
CA TRP A 61 -0.47 0.92 -15.41
C TRP A 61 -0.55 -0.29 -16.36
N PRO A 62 0.57 -0.62 -17.06
CA PRO A 62 0.57 -1.72 -18.03
C PRO A 62 0.58 -3.11 -17.38
N LYS A 63 0.89 -3.18 -16.08
CA LYS A 63 1.02 -4.40 -15.27
C LYS A 63 0.30 -4.24 -13.93
N VAL A 64 0.17 -5.32 -13.18
CA VAL A 64 -0.33 -5.28 -11.79
C VAL A 64 0.62 -4.46 -10.93
N ILE A 65 0.07 -3.67 -10.00
CA ILE A 65 0.84 -2.79 -9.13
C ILE A 65 0.26 -2.75 -7.72
N PRO A 66 1.07 -2.39 -6.71
CA PRO A 66 0.60 -2.19 -5.34
C PRO A 66 -0.27 -0.93 -5.19
N VAL A 67 -1.16 -0.93 -4.21
CA VAL A 67 -2.00 0.22 -3.83
C VAL A 67 -1.17 1.49 -3.58
N PRO A 68 -0.08 1.48 -2.78
CA PRO A 68 0.69 2.69 -2.52
C PRO A 68 1.24 3.33 -3.79
N LEU A 69 1.54 2.55 -4.82
CA LEU A 69 2.01 3.09 -6.09
C LEU A 69 0.92 3.85 -6.86
N VAL A 70 -0.37 3.55 -6.64
CA VAL A 70 -1.47 4.39 -7.17
C VAL A 70 -1.49 5.74 -6.47
N SER A 71 -1.45 5.75 -5.13
CA SER A 71 -1.38 6.97 -4.32
C SER A 71 -0.20 7.86 -4.74
N TYR A 72 0.98 7.26 -4.90
CA TYR A 72 2.19 7.93 -5.37
C TYR A 72 2.03 8.49 -6.80
N SER A 73 1.54 7.68 -7.73
CA SER A 73 1.35 8.07 -9.13
C SER A 73 0.38 9.25 -9.29
N VAL A 74 -0.72 9.28 -8.51
CA VAL A 74 -1.67 10.40 -8.51
C VAL A 74 -0.95 11.71 -8.21
N ARG A 75 -0.11 11.72 -7.18
CA ARG A 75 0.63 12.91 -6.76
C ARG A 75 1.73 13.29 -7.75
N GLN A 76 2.51 12.34 -8.24
CA GLN A 76 3.61 12.59 -9.18
C GLN A 76 3.13 13.08 -10.55
N LEU A 77 1.98 12.57 -11.01
CA LEU A 77 1.40 12.96 -12.29
C LEU A 77 0.42 14.14 -12.16
N ASN A 78 0.26 14.72 -10.96
CA ASN A 78 -0.72 15.76 -10.65
C ASN A 78 -2.11 15.39 -11.17
N ALA A 79 -2.53 14.13 -10.97
CA ALA A 79 -3.80 13.64 -11.44
C ALA A 79 -4.95 14.10 -10.54
N SER A 80 -6.13 14.29 -11.11
CA SER A 80 -7.33 14.72 -10.38
C SER A 80 -7.89 13.63 -9.49
N ALA A 81 -7.63 12.35 -9.83
CA ALA A 81 -8.05 11.19 -9.06
C ALA A 81 -7.20 9.95 -9.39
N GLY A 82 -7.28 8.96 -8.51
CA GLY A 82 -6.78 7.60 -8.74
C GLY A 82 -7.87 6.56 -8.59
N VAL A 83 -7.72 5.45 -9.29
CA VAL A 83 -8.57 4.27 -9.17
C VAL A 83 -7.68 3.05 -8.99
N MET A 84 -7.96 2.25 -7.96
CA MET A 84 -7.36 0.94 -7.79
C MET A 84 -8.42 -0.16 -7.84
N ILE A 85 -8.24 -1.12 -8.74
CA ILE A 85 -9.12 -2.29 -8.84
C ILE A 85 -8.51 -3.41 -8.00
N THR A 86 -9.08 -3.62 -6.82
CA THR A 86 -8.60 -4.60 -5.83
C THR A 86 -9.67 -4.90 -4.79
N ALA A 87 -9.59 -6.06 -4.15
CA ALA A 87 -10.31 -6.38 -2.92
C ALA A 87 -9.34 -6.71 -1.77
N SER A 88 -8.08 -6.25 -1.86
CA SER A 88 -7.03 -6.45 -0.84
C SER A 88 -6.91 -7.92 -0.43
N GLN A 89 -6.95 -8.26 0.83
CA GLN A 89 -6.78 -9.60 1.38
C GLN A 89 -8.04 -10.50 1.30
N ASN A 90 -9.14 -10.04 0.71
CA ASN A 90 -10.36 -10.83 0.61
C ASN A 90 -10.18 -12.08 -0.28
N PRO A 91 -11.00 -13.15 -0.12
CA PRO A 91 -10.97 -14.34 -0.98
C PRO A 91 -11.01 -14.04 -2.47
N SER A 92 -10.47 -14.94 -3.30
CA SER A 92 -10.31 -14.80 -4.76
C SER A 92 -11.56 -14.39 -5.53
N LYS A 93 -12.75 -14.82 -5.06
CA LYS A 93 -14.05 -14.49 -5.66
C LYS A 93 -14.50 -13.04 -5.52
N TYR A 94 -13.77 -12.22 -4.72
CA TYR A 94 -14.08 -10.81 -4.51
C TYR A 94 -13.19 -9.93 -5.39
N ASN A 95 -13.74 -8.80 -5.79
CA ASN A 95 -13.01 -7.69 -6.35
C ASN A 95 -13.63 -6.37 -5.90
N GLY A 96 -12.96 -5.24 -6.07
CA GLY A 96 -13.40 -3.95 -5.57
C GLY A 96 -12.89 -2.79 -6.41
N TYR A 97 -13.32 -1.59 -6.03
CA TYR A 97 -13.03 -0.34 -6.72
C TYR A 97 -12.72 0.72 -5.65
N LYS A 98 -11.44 1.02 -5.43
CA LYS A 98 -10.99 2.06 -4.51
C LYS A 98 -10.78 3.35 -5.30
N VAL A 99 -11.15 4.50 -4.73
CA VAL A 99 -10.96 5.83 -5.34
C VAL A 99 -10.05 6.67 -4.45
N TYR A 100 -9.13 7.38 -5.09
CA TYR A 100 -8.17 8.28 -4.46
C TYR A 100 -8.41 9.71 -4.97
N GLY A 101 -8.30 10.69 -4.09
CA GLY A 101 -8.31 12.12 -4.43
C GLY A 101 -7.02 12.59 -5.08
N SER A 102 -6.96 13.84 -5.49
CA SER A 102 -5.78 14.46 -6.10
C SER A 102 -4.57 14.56 -5.16
N ASP A 103 -4.81 14.47 -3.86
CA ASP A 103 -3.80 14.39 -2.81
C ASP A 103 -3.18 13.00 -2.65
N GLY A 104 -3.72 11.99 -3.37
CA GLY A 104 -3.33 10.59 -3.26
C GLY A 104 -3.93 9.86 -2.05
N CYS A 105 -4.80 10.50 -1.26
CA CYS A 105 -5.53 9.86 -0.17
C CYS A 105 -6.78 9.14 -0.69
N GLN A 106 -7.12 8.00 -0.11
CA GLN A 106 -8.41 7.36 -0.40
C GLN A 106 -9.55 8.30 0.04
N ILE A 107 -10.54 8.52 -0.85
CA ILE A 107 -11.63 9.47 -0.60
C ILE A 107 -12.36 9.21 0.70
N THR A 108 -12.64 10.29 1.43
CA THR A 108 -13.38 10.28 2.68
C THR A 108 -14.87 10.47 2.50
N THR A 109 -15.60 10.53 3.60
CA THR A 109 -17.07 10.45 3.62
C THR A 109 -17.75 11.49 2.72
N LYS A 110 -17.27 12.75 2.71
CA LYS A 110 -17.90 13.84 1.96
C LYS A 110 -17.78 13.64 0.44
N ALA A 111 -16.58 13.39 -0.05
CA ALA A 111 -16.34 13.14 -1.48
C ALA A 111 -17.04 11.85 -1.94
N SER A 112 -16.98 10.80 -1.12
CA SER A 112 -17.67 9.53 -1.37
C SER A 112 -19.18 9.69 -1.53
N ALA A 113 -19.83 10.49 -0.67
CA ALA A 113 -21.26 10.78 -0.78
C ALA A 113 -21.61 11.53 -2.07
N ALA A 114 -20.84 12.55 -2.42
CA ALA A 114 -21.05 13.32 -3.65
C ALA A 114 -20.87 12.46 -4.93
N ILE A 115 -19.86 11.60 -4.95
CA ILE A 115 -19.66 10.66 -6.07
C ILE A 115 -20.80 9.64 -6.15
N LEU A 116 -21.23 9.11 -5.00
CA LEU A 116 -22.34 8.15 -4.95
C LEU A 116 -23.66 8.77 -5.46
N GLU A 117 -23.93 10.04 -5.17
CA GLU A 117 -25.05 10.77 -5.71
C GLU A 117 -25.01 10.75 -7.25
N LYS A 118 -23.86 11.12 -7.85
CA LYS A 118 -23.66 11.07 -9.30
C LYS A 118 -23.83 9.67 -9.89
N ILE A 119 -23.37 8.63 -9.20
CA ILE A 119 -23.55 7.24 -9.62
C ILE A 119 -25.03 6.85 -9.60
N ASN A 120 -25.80 7.26 -8.59
CA ASN A 120 -27.21 6.89 -8.43
C ASN A 120 -28.12 7.51 -9.50
N GLU A 121 -27.77 8.69 -10.01
CA GLU A 121 -28.50 9.38 -11.09
C GLU A 121 -28.43 8.63 -12.44
N LEU A 122 -27.45 7.70 -12.64
CA LEU A 122 -27.15 7.10 -13.94
C LEU A 122 -27.94 5.81 -14.21
N ASN A 123 -28.40 5.67 -15.45
CA ASN A 123 -28.77 4.38 -16.03
C ASN A 123 -27.51 3.73 -16.66
N PRO A 124 -27.09 2.51 -16.22
CA PRO A 124 -25.86 1.89 -16.69
C PRO A 124 -25.84 1.57 -18.19
N PHE A 125 -26.98 1.55 -18.86
CA PHE A 125 -27.12 1.20 -20.27
C PHE A 125 -27.36 2.42 -21.19
N ALA A 126 -27.79 3.56 -20.63
CA ALA A 126 -28.13 4.77 -21.40
C ALA A 126 -27.13 5.91 -21.16
N ASP A 127 -26.59 6.06 -19.94
CA ASP A 127 -25.87 7.25 -19.53
C ASP A 127 -24.35 7.02 -19.37
N VAL A 128 -23.84 5.84 -19.77
CA VAL A 128 -22.43 5.50 -19.70
C VAL A 128 -21.80 5.60 -21.09
N TYR A 129 -20.81 6.48 -21.22
CA TYR A 129 -20.08 6.67 -22.46
C TYR A 129 -18.75 5.92 -22.44
N THR A 130 -18.39 5.31 -23.56
CA THR A 130 -17.11 4.58 -23.70
C THR A 130 -16.37 4.97 -24.96
N MET A 131 -15.05 4.95 -24.91
CA MET A 131 -14.15 5.16 -26.04
C MET A 131 -13.34 3.90 -26.28
N GLU A 132 -13.20 3.50 -27.55
CA GLU A 132 -12.31 2.39 -27.89
C GLU A 132 -10.86 2.71 -27.50
N PHE A 133 -10.17 1.73 -26.88
CA PHE A 133 -8.81 1.88 -26.37
C PHE A 133 -7.85 2.47 -27.43
N ASN A 134 -7.79 1.86 -28.61
CA ASN A 134 -6.90 2.31 -29.70
C ASN A 134 -7.24 3.74 -30.17
N LYS A 135 -8.49 4.15 -30.09
CA LYS A 135 -8.91 5.52 -30.38
C LYS A 135 -8.41 6.46 -29.29
N GLY A 136 -8.55 6.08 -28.02
CA GLY A 136 -8.07 6.84 -26.88
C GLY A 136 -6.55 7.07 -26.93
N VAL A 137 -5.78 6.03 -27.25
CA VAL A 137 -4.32 6.12 -27.42
C VAL A 137 -3.95 7.05 -28.58
N ARG A 138 -4.56 6.88 -29.77
CA ARG A 138 -4.29 7.75 -30.93
C ARG A 138 -4.60 9.22 -30.67
N HIS A 139 -5.61 9.51 -29.85
CA HIS A 139 -5.98 10.88 -29.47
C HIS A 139 -5.19 11.39 -28.25
N GLY A 140 -4.24 10.63 -27.72
CA GLY A 140 -3.43 10.99 -26.54
C GLY A 140 -4.21 11.06 -25.23
N LYS A 141 -5.45 10.53 -25.21
CA LYS A 141 -6.32 10.49 -24.01
C LYS A 141 -5.97 9.35 -23.07
N ILE A 142 -5.45 8.24 -23.59
CA ILE A 142 -5.02 7.09 -22.81
C ILE A 142 -3.52 6.94 -23.00
N LYS A 143 -2.79 6.86 -21.90
CA LYS A 143 -1.33 6.65 -21.84
C LYS A 143 -1.01 5.60 -20.82
N TYR A 144 0.02 4.81 -21.07
CA TYR A 144 0.61 3.98 -20.03
C TYR A 144 1.45 4.84 -19.08
N VAL A 145 1.41 4.48 -17.80
CA VAL A 145 2.34 5.05 -16.81
C VAL A 145 3.75 4.56 -17.12
N ASP A 146 4.70 5.49 -17.10
CA ASP A 146 6.11 5.18 -17.33
C ASP A 146 6.75 4.50 -16.11
N GLU A 147 7.67 3.57 -16.34
CA GLU A 147 8.39 2.83 -15.32
C GLU A 147 9.21 3.72 -14.38
N SER A 148 9.58 4.92 -14.82
CA SER A 148 10.27 5.91 -13.99
C SER A 148 9.48 6.29 -12.73
N ILE A 149 8.13 6.17 -12.76
CA ILE A 149 7.30 6.39 -11.57
C ILE A 149 7.56 5.32 -10.50
N LEU A 150 7.69 4.05 -10.88
CA LEU A 150 8.09 3.00 -9.94
C LEU A 150 9.51 3.24 -9.42
N THR A 151 10.42 3.63 -10.29
CA THR A 151 11.80 3.94 -9.89
C THR A 151 11.84 5.08 -8.88
N SER A 152 11.14 6.20 -9.13
CA SER A 152 11.09 7.30 -8.18
C SER A 152 10.35 6.94 -6.88
N PHE A 153 9.35 6.07 -6.94
CA PHE A 153 8.69 5.54 -5.74
C PHE A 153 9.67 4.75 -4.85
N ILE A 154 10.48 3.88 -5.45
CA ILE A 154 11.52 3.14 -4.71
C ILE A 154 12.57 4.09 -4.11
N GLU A 155 13.01 5.10 -4.85
CA GLU A 155 13.95 6.10 -4.32
C GLU A 155 13.35 6.86 -3.12
N GLU A 156 12.08 7.25 -3.19
CA GLU A 156 11.40 7.90 -2.05
C GLU A 156 11.30 6.97 -0.83
N ILE A 157 11.01 5.69 -1.01
CA ILE A 157 11.00 4.69 0.08
C ILE A 157 12.38 4.62 0.74
N LYS A 158 13.46 4.59 -0.03
CA LYS A 158 14.82 4.56 0.50
C LYS A 158 15.15 5.79 1.35
N THR A 159 14.57 6.95 1.05
CA THR A 159 14.73 8.16 1.87
C THR A 159 14.09 8.07 3.25
N GLN A 160 13.14 7.13 3.43
CA GLN A 160 12.49 6.91 4.74
C GLN A 160 13.35 6.07 5.69
N SER A 161 14.42 5.47 5.20
CA SER A 161 15.37 4.69 6.02
C SER A 161 15.84 5.51 7.23
N VAL A 162 15.80 4.87 8.38
CA VAL A 162 16.37 5.40 9.64
C VAL A 162 17.59 4.60 10.10
N LEU A 163 18.10 3.75 9.24
CA LEU A 163 19.36 3.05 9.43
C LEU A 163 20.51 3.96 9.01
N TYR A 164 20.94 4.80 9.92
CA TYR A 164 22.02 5.76 9.70
C TYR A 164 23.41 5.13 9.95
N GLY A 165 24.42 5.67 9.24
CA GLY A 165 25.81 5.28 9.40
C GLY A 165 26.24 4.17 8.43
N ASP A 166 27.54 3.83 8.52
CA ASP A 166 28.18 2.79 7.69
C ASP A 166 27.82 1.38 8.18
N VAL A 167 26.57 0.97 8.06
CA VAL A 167 26.20 -0.43 8.26
C VAL A 167 26.68 -1.21 7.05
N ILE A 168 27.89 -1.70 7.14
CA ILE A 168 28.60 -2.35 6.06
C ILE A 168 28.04 -3.75 5.80
N ASP A 169 27.52 -4.43 6.82
CA ASP A 169 27.00 -5.78 6.71
C ASP A 169 25.51 -5.81 7.09
N ARG A 170 24.64 -6.08 6.10
CA ARG A 170 23.21 -6.27 6.29
C ARG A 170 22.87 -7.76 6.30
N ASP A 171 23.61 -8.52 7.11
CA ASP A 171 23.45 -9.97 7.25
C ASP A 171 22.23 -10.31 8.10
N ILE A 172 21.08 -10.12 7.54
CA ILE A 172 19.82 -10.68 8.01
C ILE A 172 19.24 -11.57 6.92
N LYS A 173 18.88 -12.80 7.25
CA LYS A 173 18.31 -13.75 6.31
C LYS A 173 16.80 -13.67 6.28
N ILE A 174 16.26 -13.29 5.15
CA ILE A 174 14.86 -12.94 4.97
C ILE A 174 14.19 -13.99 4.05
N VAL A 175 13.00 -14.46 4.43
CA VAL A 175 12.07 -15.11 3.54
C VAL A 175 10.97 -14.10 3.18
N TYR A 176 10.66 -13.97 1.90
CA TYR A 176 9.63 -13.06 1.43
C TYR A 176 8.56 -13.78 0.60
N THR A 177 7.30 -13.44 0.85
CA THR A 177 6.16 -13.82 0.01
C THR A 177 5.26 -12.66 -0.33
N SER A 178 4.87 -12.55 -1.58
CA SER A 178 3.85 -11.60 -2.06
C SER A 178 2.43 -12.19 -2.06
N LEU A 179 2.23 -13.42 -1.57
CA LEU A 179 0.94 -14.12 -1.55
C LEU A 179 0.24 -14.09 -2.92
N ASN A 180 0.97 -14.34 -4.02
CA ASN A 180 0.51 -14.21 -5.40
C ASN A 180 -0.05 -12.82 -5.77
N GLY A 181 0.35 -11.80 -5.04
CA GLY A 181 -0.07 -10.41 -5.22
C GLY A 181 0.90 -9.57 -6.05
N THR A 182 0.91 -8.28 -5.79
CA THR A 182 1.63 -7.26 -6.56
C THR A 182 2.98 -6.86 -5.96
N GLY A 183 3.30 -7.36 -4.75
CA GLY A 183 4.43 -6.88 -3.95
C GLY A 183 5.80 -7.40 -4.41
N PHE A 184 5.88 -8.48 -5.20
CA PHE A 184 7.16 -9.13 -5.50
C PHE A 184 8.20 -8.16 -6.07
N GLU A 185 7.91 -7.51 -7.19
CA GLU A 185 8.87 -6.62 -7.85
C GLU A 185 9.24 -5.41 -6.99
N PRO A 186 8.29 -4.60 -6.47
CA PRO A 186 8.64 -3.40 -5.73
C PRO A 186 9.32 -3.69 -4.39
N VAL A 187 8.93 -4.73 -3.66
CA VAL A 187 9.56 -5.08 -2.37
C VAL A 187 10.98 -5.59 -2.58
N ILE A 188 11.17 -6.57 -3.49
CA ILE A 188 12.50 -7.11 -3.75
C ILE A 188 13.44 -6.01 -4.26
N ARG A 189 12.95 -5.12 -5.12
CA ARG A 189 13.73 -4.00 -5.62
C ARG A 189 14.10 -3.02 -4.50
N ALA A 190 13.15 -2.61 -3.66
CA ALA A 190 13.40 -1.71 -2.53
C ALA A 190 14.45 -2.29 -1.56
N LEU A 191 14.32 -3.57 -1.22
CA LEU A 191 15.26 -4.26 -0.34
C LEU A 191 16.64 -4.40 -0.96
N ALA A 192 16.74 -4.86 -2.22
CA ALA A 192 18.01 -5.04 -2.92
C ALA A 192 18.75 -3.71 -3.11
N GLU A 193 18.07 -2.65 -3.54
CA GLU A 193 18.65 -1.31 -3.69
C GLU A 193 19.02 -0.68 -2.34
N SER A 194 18.44 -1.19 -1.24
CA SER A 194 18.83 -0.87 0.14
C SER A 194 19.84 -1.86 0.72
N SER A 195 20.53 -2.65 -0.12
CA SER A 195 21.59 -3.60 0.25
C SER A 195 21.14 -4.80 1.12
N PHE A 196 19.85 -5.08 1.23
CA PHE A 196 19.36 -6.35 1.76
C PHE A 196 19.31 -7.36 0.62
N THR A 197 20.32 -8.25 0.54
CA THR A 197 20.49 -9.18 -0.59
C THR A 197 20.30 -10.64 -0.22
N ASN A 198 20.26 -10.97 1.08
CA ASN A 198 20.07 -12.34 1.57
C ASN A 198 18.57 -12.65 1.69
N ILE A 199 17.87 -12.66 0.53
CA ILE A 199 16.42 -12.83 0.46
C ILE A 199 16.09 -14.11 -0.29
N MET A 200 15.33 -14.99 0.34
CA MET A 200 14.71 -16.16 -0.27
C MET A 200 13.24 -15.87 -0.53
N VAL A 201 12.81 -16.05 -1.77
CA VAL A 201 11.40 -15.84 -2.18
C VAL A 201 10.66 -17.16 -2.14
N VAL A 202 9.42 -17.14 -1.66
CA VAL A 202 8.51 -18.30 -1.75
C VAL A 202 8.03 -18.42 -3.20
N GLU A 203 8.64 -19.34 -3.96
CA GLU A 203 8.48 -19.42 -5.43
C GLU A 203 7.03 -19.68 -5.86
N GLU A 204 6.25 -20.49 -5.11
CA GLU A 204 4.85 -20.81 -5.40
C GLU A 204 3.92 -19.59 -5.27
N GLN A 205 4.34 -18.59 -4.48
CA GLN A 205 3.56 -17.38 -4.18
C GLN A 205 4.11 -16.14 -4.86
N LYS A 206 5.17 -16.24 -5.64
CA LYS A 206 5.89 -15.15 -6.28
C LYS A 206 5.12 -14.53 -7.45
N ALA A 207 4.60 -15.39 -8.34
CA ALA A 207 3.89 -14.93 -9.52
C ALA A 207 2.50 -14.41 -9.16
N PRO A 208 2.05 -13.26 -9.70
CA PRO A 208 0.69 -12.79 -9.53
C PRO A 208 -0.33 -13.81 -10.03
N ASP A 209 -1.22 -14.31 -9.16
CA ASP A 209 -2.27 -15.27 -9.51
C ASP A 209 -3.55 -15.00 -8.72
N GLY A 210 -4.62 -14.62 -9.43
CA GLY A 210 -5.93 -14.34 -8.84
C GLY A 210 -6.67 -15.55 -8.26
N ASN A 211 -6.18 -16.78 -8.45
CA ASN A 211 -6.71 -17.97 -7.79
C ASN A 211 -6.20 -18.12 -6.35
N PHE A 212 -5.04 -17.53 -6.04
CA PHE A 212 -4.35 -17.69 -4.74
C PHE A 212 -4.25 -19.18 -4.33
N PRO A 213 -3.59 -20.05 -5.14
CA PRO A 213 -3.72 -21.50 -5.02
C PRO A 213 -3.22 -22.05 -3.68
N SER A 214 -2.22 -21.43 -3.07
CA SER A 214 -1.66 -21.82 -1.78
C SER A 214 -2.30 -21.10 -0.59
N CYS A 215 -3.05 -20.03 -0.83
CA CYS A 215 -3.68 -19.22 0.22
C CYS A 215 -5.01 -18.61 -0.26
N PRO A 216 -6.12 -19.41 -0.29
CA PRO A 216 -7.43 -18.96 -0.80
C PRO A 216 -8.00 -17.70 -0.12
N TYR A 217 -7.48 -17.34 1.04
CA TYR A 217 -7.74 -16.14 1.79
C TYR A 217 -6.41 -15.41 2.07
N PRO A 218 -5.84 -14.66 1.11
CA PRO A 218 -4.47 -14.16 1.15
C PRO A 218 -4.31 -12.96 2.11
N ASN A 219 -4.52 -13.23 3.39
CA ASN A 219 -4.42 -12.24 4.48
C ASN A 219 -3.28 -12.63 5.42
N PRO A 220 -2.19 -11.84 5.50
CA PRO A 220 -1.04 -12.13 6.36
C PRO A 220 -1.34 -12.12 7.87
N GLU A 221 -2.54 -11.70 8.28
CA GLU A 221 -3.04 -11.83 9.65
C GLU A 221 -3.39 -13.29 10.02
N VAL A 222 -3.59 -14.16 9.02
CA VAL A 222 -4.05 -15.54 9.19
C VAL A 222 -2.86 -16.47 9.20
N GLY A 223 -2.66 -17.19 10.31
CA GLY A 223 -1.50 -18.07 10.51
C GLY A 223 -1.32 -19.12 9.41
N GLU A 224 -2.41 -19.72 8.94
CA GLU A 224 -2.40 -20.73 7.87
C GLU A 224 -1.85 -20.18 6.53
N VAL A 225 -1.99 -18.89 6.30
CA VAL A 225 -1.46 -18.23 5.09
C VAL A 225 0.08 -18.10 5.16
N MET A 226 0.61 -18.03 6.37
CA MET A 226 2.05 -17.92 6.62
C MET A 226 2.79 -19.27 6.60
N GLU A 227 2.09 -20.40 6.67
CA GLU A 227 2.69 -21.75 6.82
C GLU A 227 3.72 -22.08 5.76
N LEU A 228 3.45 -21.78 4.47
CA LEU A 228 4.40 -22.04 3.40
C LEU A 228 5.69 -21.21 3.57
N GLY A 229 5.53 -19.94 3.89
CA GLY A 229 6.68 -19.05 4.22
C GLY A 229 7.47 -19.54 5.44
N LEU A 230 6.78 -20.04 6.47
CA LEU A 230 7.41 -20.61 7.66
C LEU A 230 8.20 -21.90 7.33
N GLN A 231 7.72 -22.73 6.41
CA GLN A 231 8.48 -23.90 5.92
C GLN A 231 9.80 -23.47 5.28
N TYR A 232 9.76 -22.47 4.40
CA TYR A 232 10.97 -21.86 3.82
C TYR A 232 11.91 -21.30 4.90
N CYS A 233 11.35 -20.68 5.95
CA CYS A 233 12.15 -20.18 7.07
C CYS A 233 12.86 -21.29 7.83
N ILE A 234 12.16 -22.39 8.14
CA ILE A 234 12.72 -23.55 8.84
C ILE A 234 13.82 -24.18 8.00
N GLU A 235 13.60 -24.45 6.73
CA GLU A 235 14.55 -25.08 5.82
C GLU A 235 15.81 -24.24 5.62
N SER A 236 15.64 -22.93 5.55
CA SER A 236 16.73 -22.00 5.31
C SER A 236 17.38 -21.47 6.60
N ASN A 237 16.79 -21.71 7.76
CA ASN A 237 17.16 -21.06 9.03
C ASN A 237 17.17 -19.53 8.89
N ALA A 238 16.08 -18.95 8.37
CA ALA A 238 15.94 -17.52 8.19
C ALA A 238 15.72 -16.80 9.53
N ASP A 239 16.06 -15.52 9.59
CA ASP A 239 15.82 -14.66 10.75
C ASP A 239 14.39 -14.11 10.77
N LEU A 240 13.84 -13.84 9.55
CA LEU A 240 12.63 -13.08 9.37
C LEU A 240 11.82 -13.63 8.18
N LEU A 241 10.50 -13.78 8.36
CA LEU A 241 9.52 -13.94 7.29
C LEU A 241 8.76 -12.62 7.10
N ILE A 242 8.64 -12.18 5.86
CA ILE A 242 7.80 -11.04 5.48
C ILE A 242 6.76 -11.52 4.46
N ALA A 243 5.49 -11.17 4.70
CA ALA A 243 4.39 -11.44 3.79
C ALA A 243 3.60 -10.16 3.49
N THR A 244 3.37 -9.85 2.22
CA THR A 244 2.48 -8.75 1.83
C THR A 244 1.19 -9.28 1.24
N ASP A 245 0.06 -8.62 1.51
CA ASP A 245 -1.23 -8.98 0.92
C ASP A 245 -1.29 -8.66 -0.60
N PRO A 246 -2.32 -9.12 -1.33
CA PRO A 246 -2.31 -9.03 -2.80
C PRO A 246 -2.14 -7.63 -3.39
N ASP A 247 -2.65 -6.59 -2.76
CA ASP A 247 -2.45 -5.21 -3.20
C ASP A 247 -1.32 -4.48 -2.45
N CYS A 248 -0.55 -5.25 -1.65
CA CYS A 248 0.70 -4.84 -1.01
C CYS A 248 0.56 -3.54 -0.19
N ASP A 249 -0.59 -3.38 0.48
CA ASP A 249 -0.81 -2.28 1.43
C ASP A 249 -0.65 -2.74 2.89
N ARG A 250 -0.55 -4.06 3.14
CA ARG A 250 -0.32 -4.68 4.46
C ARG A 250 0.93 -5.53 4.45
N CYS A 251 1.53 -5.65 5.65
CA CYS A 251 2.75 -6.42 5.84
C CYS A 251 2.69 -7.20 7.15
N GLY A 252 2.63 -8.53 7.07
CA GLY A 252 2.72 -9.45 8.21
C GLY A 252 4.10 -10.07 8.30
N ILE A 253 4.53 -10.41 9.52
CA ILE A 253 5.84 -10.99 9.77
C ILE A 253 5.82 -12.16 10.75
N ALA A 254 6.83 -13.02 10.62
CA ALA A 254 7.24 -13.94 11.67
C ALA A 254 8.73 -13.77 11.95
N VAL A 255 9.12 -13.88 13.20
CA VAL A 255 10.50 -13.77 13.66
C VAL A 255 10.98 -15.08 14.26
N ARG A 256 12.25 -15.39 14.08
CA ARG A 256 12.85 -16.56 14.71
C ARG A 256 12.89 -16.37 16.23
N SER A 257 12.47 -17.42 16.97
CA SER A 257 12.47 -17.46 18.42
C SER A 257 13.10 -18.75 18.94
N VAL A 258 13.21 -18.86 20.27
CA VAL A 258 13.73 -20.07 20.92
C VAL A 258 12.87 -21.30 20.63
N SER A 259 11.57 -21.12 20.43
CA SER A 259 10.60 -22.20 20.17
C SER A 259 10.36 -22.47 18.70
N GLY A 260 10.99 -21.72 17.79
CA GLY A 260 10.80 -21.82 16.35
C GLY A 260 10.56 -20.46 15.70
N TYR A 261 9.36 -20.19 15.24
CA TYR A 261 8.97 -18.89 14.66
C TYR A 261 7.69 -18.39 15.31
N ASP A 262 7.69 -17.12 15.72
CA ASP A 262 6.54 -16.44 16.31
C ASP A 262 5.97 -15.44 15.31
N LEU A 263 4.65 -15.55 15.03
CA LEU A 263 3.90 -14.58 14.26
C LEU A 263 3.61 -13.37 15.13
N LEU A 264 3.95 -12.17 14.66
CA LEU A 264 3.67 -10.93 15.37
C LEU A 264 2.36 -10.30 14.87
N SER A 265 1.54 -9.83 15.78
CA SER A 265 0.32 -9.09 15.46
C SER A 265 0.64 -7.71 14.90
N GLY A 266 -0.33 -7.09 14.20
CA GLY A 266 -0.18 -5.75 13.67
C GLY A 266 0.11 -4.68 14.74
N ASN A 267 -0.43 -4.88 15.96
CA ASN A 267 -0.11 -4.03 17.10
C ASN A 267 1.34 -4.18 17.55
N GLU A 268 1.84 -5.41 17.69
CA GLU A 268 3.23 -5.66 18.10
C GLU A 268 4.22 -5.09 17.09
N VAL A 269 4.02 -5.36 15.80
CA VAL A 269 4.89 -4.81 14.74
C VAL A 269 4.83 -3.28 14.72
N GLY A 270 3.63 -2.69 14.84
CA GLY A 270 3.47 -1.23 14.88
C GLY A 270 4.18 -0.58 16.06
N LEU A 271 4.13 -1.20 17.25
CA LEU A 271 4.85 -0.72 18.45
C LEU A 271 6.37 -0.82 18.28
N LEU A 272 6.86 -1.95 17.76
CA LEU A 272 8.27 -2.16 17.51
C LEU A 272 8.83 -1.18 16.47
N LEU A 273 8.08 -0.95 15.38
CA LEU A 273 8.45 0.06 14.38
C LEU A 273 8.43 1.48 14.95
N LEU A 274 7.43 1.83 15.76
CA LEU A 274 7.36 3.14 16.43
C LEU A 274 8.57 3.36 17.33
N GLU A 275 8.90 2.37 18.16
CA GLU A 275 10.08 2.41 19.04
C GLU A 275 11.37 2.54 18.22
N TYR A 276 11.55 1.69 17.20
CA TYR A 276 12.72 1.71 16.33
C TYR A 276 12.89 3.08 15.62
N ILE A 277 11.85 3.58 14.98
CA ILE A 277 11.90 4.86 14.26
C ILE A 277 12.23 6.02 15.21
N CYS A 278 11.57 6.08 16.37
CA CYS A 278 11.78 7.15 17.33
C CYS A 278 13.19 7.10 17.93
N SER A 279 13.66 5.91 18.36
CA SER A 279 14.99 5.75 18.95
C SER A 279 16.10 6.12 17.94
N GLN A 280 16.01 5.64 16.70
CA GLN A 280 17.02 5.95 15.68
C GLN A 280 17.02 7.43 15.32
N ARG A 281 15.87 8.05 15.16
CA ARG A 281 15.79 9.50 14.90
C ARG A 281 16.36 10.33 16.06
N LEU A 282 16.14 9.91 17.30
CA LEU A 282 16.69 10.60 18.47
C LEU A 282 18.20 10.46 18.55
N ILE A 283 18.72 9.22 18.43
CA ILE A 283 20.16 8.92 18.47
C ILE A 283 20.94 9.71 17.41
N HIS A 284 20.38 9.81 16.22
CA HIS A 284 21.02 10.49 15.09
C HIS A 284 20.61 11.97 14.93
N SER A 285 19.91 12.55 15.90
CA SER A 285 19.50 13.95 15.92
C SER A 285 18.69 14.36 14.66
N CYS A 286 17.87 13.44 14.15
CA CYS A 286 17.01 13.61 12.97
C CYS A 286 15.51 13.67 13.32
N MET A 287 15.17 13.82 14.61
CA MET A 287 13.80 13.98 15.05
C MET A 287 13.32 15.38 14.62
N PRO A 288 12.13 15.51 13.99
CA PRO A 288 11.53 16.82 13.72
C PRO A 288 11.31 17.64 14.99
N ALA A 289 11.11 18.96 14.83
CA ALA A 289 10.89 19.82 15.99
C ALA A 289 9.55 19.55 16.69
N SER A 290 8.53 19.13 15.93
CA SER A 290 7.19 18.81 16.43
C SER A 290 6.74 17.44 15.87
N PRO A 291 7.40 16.33 16.27
CA PRO A 291 7.17 15.04 15.64
C PRO A 291 5.76 14.51 15.92
N VAL A 292 5.11 13.99 14.88
CA VAL A 292 3.74 13.48 14.93
C VAL A 292 3.70 12.03 14.47
N CYS A 293 3.02 11.20 15.27
CA CYS A 293 2.57 9.86 14.89
C CYS A 293 1.05 9.79 14.88
N VAL A 294 0.50 8.92 14.02
CA VAL A 294 -0.95 8.77 13.90
C VAL A 294 -1.34 7.30 14.02
N LYS A 295 -2.33 6.98 14.86
CA LYS A 295 -2.91 5.64 14.94
C LYS A 295 -4.44 5.66 14.90
N THR A 296 -5.06 4.51 14.64
CA THR A 296 -6.52 4.40 14.79
C THR A 296 -6.92 4.22 16.25
N ILE A 297 -8.16 4.59 16.58
CA ILE A 297 -8.69 4.47 17.95
C ILE A 297 -8.79 3.03 18.47
N VAL A 298 -8.74 2.02 17.57
CA VAL A 298 -8.76 0.59 17.93
C VAL A 298 -7.35 -0.01 18.02
N THR A 299 -6.34 0.74 17.63
CA THR A 299 -4.93 0.38 17.79
C THR A 299 -4.49 0.58 19.24
N THR A 300 -3.58 -0.24 19.73
CA THR A 300 -3.16 -0.28 21.12
C THR A 300 -2.74 1.07 21.72
N ASP A 301 -3.20 1.35 22.95
CA ASP A 301 -2.84 2.58 23.68
C ASP A 301 -1.38 2.59 24.20
N LEU A 302 -0.67 1.45 24.14
CA LEU A 302 0.76 1.41 24.47
C LEU A 302 1.58 2.34 23.53
N ALA A 303 1.11 2.54 22.31
CA ALA A 303 1.73 3.46 21.35
C ALA A 303 1.82 4.91 21.89
N GLU A 304 0.82 5.36 22.66
CA GLU A 304 0.84 6.70 23.27
C GLU A 304 1.94 6.83 24.32
N LYS A 305 2.22 5.75 25.05
CA LYS A 305 3.29 5.75 26.08
C LYS A 305 4.66 5.79 25.40
N ILE A 306 4.85 5.01 24.32
CA ILE A 306 6.10 5.03 23.54
C ILE A 306 6.29 6.41 22.94
N ALA A 307 5.31 6.95 22.22
CA ALA A 307 5.38 8.27 21.63
C ALA A 307 5.71 9.36 22.67
N GLY A 308 5.01 9.34 23.82
CA GLY A 308 5.26 10.28 24.92
C GLY A 308 6.67 10.19 25.49
N HIS A 309 7.29 8.99 25.55
CA HIS A 309 8.68 8.82 25.96
C HIS A 309 9.65 9.58 25.06
N TYR A 310 9.38 9.62 23.76
CA TYR A 310 10.21 10.29 22.75
C TYR A 310 9.79 11.75 22.47
N GLY A 311 8.80 12.29 23.18
CA GLY A 311 8.27 13.62 22.94
C GLY A 311 7.52 13.75 21.61
N VAL A 312 6.95 12.65 21.10
CA VAL A 312 6.18 12.59 19.86
C VAL A 312 4.69 12.76 20.17
N GLU A 313 4.01 13.65 19.45
CA GLU A 313 2.56 13.79 19.53
C GLU A 313 1.89 12.57 18.88
N MET A 314 0.96 11.92 19.61
CA MET A 314 0.16 10.82 19.09
C MET A 314 -1.25 11.30 18.76
N ILE A 315 -1.61 11.29 17.48
CA ILE A 315 -2.96 11.65 17.02
C ILE A 315 -3.79 10.37 16.82
N ASN A 316 -4.94 10.32 17.47
CA ASN A 316 -5.90 9.22 17.32
C ASN A 316 -6.98 9.57 16.28
N VAL A 317 -7.18 8.67 15.30
CA VAL A 317 -8.18 8.85 14.25
C VAL A 317 -9.19 7.69 14.21
N LEU A 318 -10.27 7.84 13.48
CA LEU A 318 -11.23 6.75 13.25
C LEU A 318 -10.56 5.59 12.47
N THR A 319 -11.15 4.39 12.59
CA THR A 319 -10.68 3.19 11.90
C THR A 319 -10.68 3.38 10.38
N GLY A 320 -9.55 3.05 9.78
CA GLY A 320 -9.30 3.14 8.34
C GLY A 320 -8.20 4.15 8.00
N PHE A 321 -7.21 3.69 7.27
CA PHE A 321 -5.97 4.44 6.97
C PHE A 321 -6.21 5.78 6.24
N LYS A 322 -7.34 5.91 5.54
CA LYS A 322 -7.76 7.19 4.93
C LYS A 322 -7.80 8.36 5.92
N PHE A 323 -8.10 8.10 7.19
CA PHE A 323 -8.10 9.15 8.23
C PHE A 323 -6.68 9.51 8.68
N ILE A 324 -5.73 8.56 8.63
CA ILE A 324 -4.30 8.83 8.76
C ILE A 324 -3.84 9.70 7.58
N GLY A 325 -4.22 9.33 6.36
CA GLY A 325 -3.95 10.09 5.15
C GLY A 325 -4.51 11.53 5.20
N GLU A 326 -5.70 11.75 5.79
CA GLU A 326 -6.26 13.10 6.00
C GLU A 326 -5.40 13.95 6.95
N VAL A 327 -4.87 13.35 8.03
CA VAL A 327 -3.95 14.07 8.94
C VAL A 327 -2.69 14.48 8.19
N ILE A 328 -2.09 13.55 7.43
CA ILE A 328 -0.90 13.86 6.63
C ILE A 328 -1.20 14.97 5.60
N GLY A 329 -2.40 14.94 4.98
CA GLY A 329 -2.84 15.99 4.05
C GLY A 329 -2.94 17.37 4.71
N LYS A 330 -3.49 17.45 5.92
CA LYS A 330 -3.56 18.69 6.70
C LYS A 330 -2.18 19.22 7.07
N LEU A 331 -1.29 18.33 7.54
CA LEU A 331 0.09 18.70 7.82
C LEU A 331 0.82 19.24 6.57
N ASP A 332 0.55 18.67 5.41
CA ASP A 332 1.13 19.12 4.12
C ASP A 332 0.60 20.52 3.74
N GLU A 333 -0.71 20.76 3.88
CA GLU A 333 -1.35 22.06 3.62
C GLU A 333 -0.82 23.18 4.56
N GLU A 334 -0.53 22.82 5.80
CA GLU A 334 0.03 23.73 6.80
C GLU A 334 1.55 23.92 6.69
N GLY A 335 2.23 23.17 5.82
CA GLY A 335 3.69 23.21 5.64
C GLY A 335 4.48 22.38 6.66
N TRP A 336 3.82 21.50 7.41
CA TRP A 336 4.37 20.70 8.53
C TRP A 336 4.49 19.21 8.22
N LYS A 337 4.41 18.83 6.94
CA LYS A 337 4.45 17.41 6.53
C LYS A 337 5.68 16.64 7.02
N SER A 338 6.81 17.34 7.23
CA SER A 338 8.05 16.76 7.74
C SER A 338 7.95 16.31 9.20
N ASP A 339 6.94 16.78 9.93
CA ASP A 339 6.71 16.41 11.32
C ASP A 339 6.02 15.04 11.44
N PHE A 340 5.32 14.58 10.41
CA PHE A 340 4.80 13.21 10.37
C PHE A 340 5.95 12.21 10.20
N ILE A 341 6.12 11.32 11.17
CA ILE A 341 7.19 10.32 11.17
C ILE A 341 6.69 8.89 10.96
N PHE A 342 5.50 8.56 11.49
CA PHE A 342 4.93 7.21 11.37
C PHE A 342 3.42 7.19 11.60
N GLY A 343 2.74 6.31 10.87
CA GLY A 343 1.32 6.02 11.09
C GLY A 343 1.03 4.54 10.92
N PHE A 344 0.11 3.99 11.74
CA PHE A 344 -0.22 2.58 11.67
C PHE A 344 -1.63 2.24 12.18
N GLU A 345 -2.11 1.09 11.75
CA GLU A 345 -3.34 0.46 12.23
C GLU A 345 -3.08 -0.99 12.62
N GLU A 346 -3.87 -1.52 13.56
CA GLU A 346 -3.75 -2.88 14.10
C GLU A 346 -3.85 -3.98 13.04
N SER A 347 -4.47 -3.66 11.91
CA SER A 347 -4.68 -4.57 10.78
C SER A 347 -3.51 -4.60 9.80
N TYR A 348 -2.27 -4.59 10.33
CA TYR A 348 -1.02 -4.76 9.57
C TYR A 348 -0.70 -3.67 8.56
N GLY A 349 -1.30 -2.49 8.71
CA GLY A 349 -1.08 -1.33 7.86
C GLY A 349 -0.11 -0.34 8.49
N TYR A 350 0.99 -0.01 7.80
CA TYR A 350 2.04 0.88 8.28
C TYR A 350 2.42 1.89 7.20
N LEU A 351 2.89 3.06 7.62
CA LEU A 351 3.47 4.07 6.75
C LEU A 351 4.53 4.87 7.51
N ALA A 352 5.76 4.83 7.01
CA ALA A 352 6.82 5.76 7.41
C ALA A 352 6.96 6.85 6.34
N GLY A 353 6.94 8.13 6.75
CA GLY A 353 7.02 9.26 5.84
C GLY A 353 5.74 9.61 5.09
N THR A 354 5.84 10.52 4.13
CA THR A 354 4.70 11.19 3.50
C THR A 354 4.65 11.08 1.98
N HIS A 355 5.40 10.14 1.41
CA HIS A 355 5.48 9.91 -0.03
C HIS A 355 4.16 9.42 -0.62
N VAL A 356 3.37 8.68 0.16
CA VAL A 356 2.01 8.24 -0.14
C VAL A 356 1.02 8.69 0.95
N ARG A 357 -0.29 8.45 0.72
CA ARG A 357 -1.37 8.78 1.66
C ARG A 357 -2.23 7.54 2.02
N ASP A 358 -1.66 6.37 1.84
CA ASP A 358 -2.25 5.08 2.22
C ASP A 358 -1.16 4.20 2.83
N LYS A 359 -1.54 3.06 3.38
CA LYS A 359 -0.62 2.03 3.87
C LYS A 359 0.37 1.64 2.78
N ASP A 360 1.60 1.35 3.15
CA ASP A 360 2.63 0.98 2.21
C ASP A 360 3.41 -0.25 2.70
N GLY A 361 3.04 -1.42 2.16
CA GLY A 361 3.73 -2.68 2.45
C GLY A 361 5.16 -2.73 1.92
N VAL A 362 5.51 -1.90 0.93
CA VAL A 362 6.87 -1.83 0.39
C VAL A 362 7.80 -1.11 1.37
N SER A 363 7.41 0.09 1.82
CA SER A 363 8.20 0.83 2.82
C SER A 363 8.21 0.11 4.18
N ALA A 364 7.08 -0.51 4.57
CA ALA A 364 7.01 -1.31 5.78
C ALA A 364 8.00 -2.48 5.75
N SER A 365 8.10 -3.19 4.60
CA SER A 365 9.07 -4.29 4.44
C SER A 365 10.51 -3.82 4.63
N LEU A 366 10.88 -2.65 4.10
CA LEU A 366 12.21 -2.07 4.31
C LEU A 366 12.45 -1.73 5.79
N MET A 367 11.52 -1.02 6.43
CA MET A 367 11.62 -0.64 7.84
C MET A 367 11.72 -1.85 8.77
N ILE A 368 10.97 -2.92 8.48
CA ILE A 368 11.01 -4.18 9.22
C ILE A 368 12.37 -4.87 9.07
N CYS A 369 12.96 -4.89 7.88
CA CYS A 369 14.31 -5.43 7.66
C CYS A 369 15.37 -4.63 8.42
N GLU A 370 15.28 -3.32 8.43
CA GLU A 370 16.19 -2.45 9.17
C GLU A 370 16.09 -2.68 10.69
N MET A 371 14.86 -2.72 11.19
CA MET A 371 14.57 -2.99 12.60
C MET A 371 15.10 -4.38 13.02
N GLY A 372 14.82 -5.42 12.21
CA GLY A 372 15.30 -6.78 12.47
C GLY A 372 16.83 -6.86 12.50
N LEU A 373 17.50 -6.18 11.59
CA LEU A 373 18.97 -6.08 11.57
C LEU A 373 19.51 -5.36 12.82
N PHE A 374 18.85 -4.27 13.24
CA PHE A 374 19.23 -3.51 14.42
C PHE A 374 19.15 -4.39 15.69
N ILE A 375 18.03 -5.07 15.89
CA ILE A 375 17.82 -5.97 17.04
C ILE A 375 18.85 -7.11 17.04
N LYS A 376 19.07 -7.78 15.90
CA LYS A 376 20.05 -8.85 15.77
C LYS A 376 21.45 -8.42 16.19
N LYS A 377 21.87 -7.22 15.84
CA LYS A 377 23.19 -6.68 16.22
C LYS A 377 23.28 -6.34 17.70
N GLU A 378 22.22 -5.86 18.31
CA GLU A 378 22.21 -5.61 19.76
C GLU A 378 22.36 -6.92 20.55
N GLU A 379 21.69 -8.00 20.11
CA GLU A 379 21.82 -9.32 20.74
C GLU A 379 23.24 -9.91 20.63
N GLU A 380 23.96 -9.66 19.54
CA GLU A 380 25.36 -10.11 19.35
C GLU A 380 26.36 -9.35 20.24
N HIS A 381 25.99 -8.19 20.80
CA HIS A 381 26.85 -7.36 21.64
C HIS A 381 26.55 -7.51 23.14
N CYS A 382 25.49 -8.25 23.53
CA CYS A 382 25.13 -8.59 24.91
C CYS A 382 25.66 -9.97 25.32
#